data_a677c1c4d6cb190c1138b536a3595c5a
#
_entry.id   a677c1c4d6cb190c1138b536a3595c5a
#
_cell.length_a   1.000
_cell.length_b   1.000
_cell.length_c   1.000
_cell.angle_alpha   90.00
_cell.angle_beta   90.00
_cell.angle_gamma   90.00
#
_symmetry.space_group_name_H-M   'P 1'
#
loop_
_entity.id
_entity.type
_entity.pdbx_description
1 polymer ?
#
loop_
_entity_poly.entity_id
_entity_poly.type
_entity_poly.pdbx_seq_one_letter_code
_entity_poly.pdbx_strand_id
1 'polypeptide(L)'
;MTVAQEPWLTPFRLSTDLSKPIYVDLPITFAGAFVYWVEYDGDVPGERITGREGYFSIEPIIRVPARSPILSPNSKPLLPSEGGAKILPELVNLPLDGLSILTVVSKWMGPISQWRKHFEEASDRGYTMLHWTPLQERGSSNSPYSIKNQRAYDASVFDAPIDTESVSSRVEEVLRIAKEEYGLLNLTDLVLNHTASDSWLNDHPEAGNSIIESMVMILVNT
;
A
#
# COMPACT_ATOMS: atom_id res chain seq x y z
N MET A 1 3.12 8.00 -36.48
CA MET A 1 2.81 7.43 -35.15
C MET A 1 3.72 8.13 -34.18
N THR A 2 3.25 9.10 -33.45
CA THR A 2 4.04 9.81 -32.43
C THR A 2 4.07 8.89 -31.22
N VAL A 3 5.22 8.28 -30.94
CA VAL A 3 5.47 7.57 -29.70
C VAL A 3 5.32 8.60 -28.60
N ALA A 4 4.34 8.45 -27.72
CA ALA A 4 4.20 9.29 -26.55
C ALA A 4 5.50 9.13 -25.74
N GLN A 5 6.25 10.20 -25.62
CA GLN A 5 7.48 10.23 -24.83
C GLN A 5 7.07 9.95 -23.39
N GLU A 6 7.54 8.83 -22.84
CA GLU A 6 7.21 8.47 -21.46
C GLU A 6 7.72 9.59 -20.53
N PRO A 7 6.86 10.18 -19.68
CA PRO A 7 7.18 11.40 -18.95
C PRO A 7 8.29 11.24 -17.89
N TRP A 8 8.74 10.01 -17.65
CA TRP A 8 9.83 9.69 -16.70
C TRP A 8 11.20 9.46 -17.36
N LEU A 9 11.31 9.53 -18.69
CA LEU A 9 12.61 9.51 -19.37
C LEU A 9 13.23 10.90 -19.32
N THR A 10 14.31 11.05 -18.57
CA THR A 10 15.06 12.31 -18.49
C THR A 10 16.44 12.10 -19.10
N PRO A 11 16.67 12.56 -20.35
CA PRO A 11 17.98 12.46 -20.99
C PRO A 11 18.92 13.51 -20.43
N PHE A 12 20.16 13.10 -20.13
CA PHE A 12 21.26 13.97 -19.74
C PHE A 12 22.36 13.87 -20.79
N ARG A 13 22.96 15.01 -21.16
CA ARG A 13 24.14 15.01 -22.01
C ARG A 13 25.38 14.84 -21.15
N LEU A 14 26.14 13.81 -21.41
CA LEU A 14 27.40 13.54 -20.74
C LEU A 14 28.55 14.24 -21.46
N SER A 15 29.59 14.58 -20.69
CA SER A 15 30.85 15.07 -21.27
C SER A 15 31.52 13.95 -22.08
N THR A 16 32.16 14.32 -23.18
CA THR A 16 32.96 13.42 -24.01
C THR A 16 34.39 13.19 -23.47
N ASP A 17 34.79 13.95 -22.42
CA ASP A 17 36.08 13.73 -21.75
C ASP A 17 36.04 12.50 -20.84
N LEU A 18 36.45 11.39 -21.38
CA LEU A 18 36.49 10.11 -20.67
C LEU A 18 37.74 9.95 -19.76
N SER A 19 38.60 10.97 -19.69
CA SER A 19 39.78 10.96 -18.81
C SER A 19 39.42 11.12 -17.32
N LYS A 20 38.20 11.51 -17.02
CA LYS A 20 37.69 11.76 -15.67
C LYS A 20 36.37 11.01 -15.43
N PRO A 21 36.13 10.62 -14.18
CA PRO A 21 34.80 10.11 -13.80
C PRO A 21 33.72 11.16 -14.11
N ILE A 22 32.60 10.69 -14.66
CA ILE A 22 31.42 11.53 -14.91
C ILE A 22 30.45 11.29 -13.76
N TYR A 23 30.04 12.37 -13.10
CA TYR A 23 29.02 12.35 -12.04
C TYR A 23 27.76 13.01 -12.57
N VAL A 24 26.63 12.36 -12.34
CA VAL A 24 25.31 12.87 -12.69
C VAL A 24 24.45 12.85 -11.44
N ASP A 25 24.02 14.04 -11.01
CA ASP A 25 23.08 14.18 -9.89
C ASP A 25 21.65 14.09 -10.43
N LEU A 26 20.93 13.06 -9.98
CA LEU A 26 19.52 12.83 -10.33
C LEU A 26 18.62 13.28 -9.19
N PRO A 27 17.82 14.34 -9.34
CA PRO A 27 16.85 14.76 -8.32
C PRO A 27 15.62 13.84 -8.34
N ILE A 28 15.70 12.73 -7.65
CA ILE A 28 14.61 11.76 -7.55
C ILE A 28 13.80 12.06 -6.29
N THR A 29 12.51 12.36 -6.48
CA THR A 29 11.60 12.80 -5.41
C THR A 29 10.62 11.72 -4.95
N PHE A 30 10.66 10.53 -5.54
CA PHE A 30 9.79 9.40 -5.20
C PHE A 30 10.58 8.10 -5.10
N ALA A 31 10.06 7.18 -4.29
CA ALA A 31 10.63 5.85 -4.14
C ALA A 31 10.26 4.96 -5.33
N GLY A 32 11.13 4.01 -5.65
CA GLY A 32 10.87 3.07 -6.72
C GLY A 32 12.13 2.37 -7.21
N ALA A 33 11.95 1.49 -8.19
CA ALA A 33 13.03 0.89 -8.95
C ALA A 33 13.28 1.69 -10.23
N PHE A 34 14.53 1.98 -10.49
CA PHE A 34 14.95 2.80 -11.61
C PHE A 34 15.91 2.03 -12.47
N VAL A 35 15.83 2.26 -13.78
CA VAL A 35 16.75 1.76 -14.77
C VAL A 35 17.41 2.95 -15.46
N TYR A 36 18.69 2.80 -15.78
CA TYR A 36 19.42 3.78 -16.57
C TYR A 36 20.28 3.07 -17.60
N TRP A 37 20.54 3.73 -18.69
CA TRP A 37 21.46 3.30 -19.74
C TRP A 37 22.16 4.50 -20.36
N VAL A 38 23.20 4.25 -21.10
CA VAL A 38 23.94 5.27 -21.87
C VAL A 38 23.70 5.03 -23.35
N GLU A 39 23.34 6.08 -24.07
CA GLU A 39 23.28 6.08 -25.52
C GLU A 39 24.48 6.86 -26.07
N TYR A 40 25.09 6.35 -27.08
CA TYR A 40 26.20 6.98 -27.76
C TYR A 40 26.12 6.77 -29.27
N ASP A 41 26.79 7.64 -30.02
CA ASP A 41 26.84 7.55 -31.47
C ASP A 41 27.76 6.39 -31.87
N GLY A 42 27.30 5.55 -32.83
CA GLY A 42 28.09 4.48 -33.43
C GLY A 42 29.11 5.00 -34.45
N ASP A 43 29.86 4.06 -35.03
CA ASP A 43 30.88 4.39 -36.04
C ASP A 43 30.26 4.82 -37.39
N VAL A 44 28.99 4.53 -37.59
CA VAL A 44 28.25 4.92 -38.80
C VAL A 44 27.45 6.18 -38.53
N PRO A 45 27.54 7.22 -39.38
CA PRO A 45 26.76 8.46 -39.19
C PRO A 45 25.26 8.18 -39.04
N GLY A 46 24.67 8.61 -37.93
CA GLY A 46 23.26 8.43 -37.60
C GLY A 46 22.93 7.13 -36.87
N GLU A 47 23.90 6.25 -36.64
CA GLU A 47 23.73 5.07 -35.80
C GLU A 47 23.77 5.51 -34.31
N ARG A 48 22.78 5.04 -33.52
CA ARG A 48 22.77 5.14 -32.06
C ARG A 48 22.90 3.77 -31.45
N ILE A 49 23.82 3.66 -30.51
CA ILE A 49 24.07 2.42 -29.76
C ILE A 49 23.60 2.63 -28.33
N THR A 50 22.78 1.71 -27.83
CA THR A 50 22.36 1.67 -26.43
C THR A 50 23.28 0.74 -25.65
N GLY A 51 23.91 1.27 -24.62
CA GLY A 51 24.74 0.52 -23.68
C GLY A 51 23.96 -0.41 -22.79
N ARG A 52 24.66 -1.07 -21.89
CA ARG A 52 24.03 -1.96 -20.89
C ARG A 52 23.19 -1.15 -19.89
N GLU A 53 22.07 -1.72 -19.51
CA GLU A 53 21.24 -1.19 -18.46
C GLU A 53 21.89 -1.38 -17.08
N GLY A 54 21.79 -0.35 -16.24
CA GLY A 54 22.08 -0.40 -14.84
C GLY A 54 20.81 -0.14 -14.02
N TYR A 55 20.76 -0.68 -12.82
CA TYR A 55 19.57 -0.64 -11.98
C TYR A 55 19.94 -0.10 -10.60
N PHE A 56 19.04 0.67 -10.02
CA PHE A 56 19.11 1.06 -8.61
C PHE A 56 17.70 1.22 -8.04
N SER A 57 17.57 1.20 -6.74
CA SER A 57 16.31 1.42 -6.03
C SER A 57 16.45 2.53 -5.01
N ILE A 58 15.36 3.26 -4.81
CA ILE A 58 15.20 4.21 -3.70
C ILE A 58 14.07 3.70 -2.83
N GLU A 59 14.38 3.43 -1.58
CA GLU A 59 13.42 2.94 -0.62
C GLU A 59 12.43 4.04 -0.20
N PRO A 60 11.15 3.70 0.00
CA PRO A 60 10.17 4.65 0.51
C PRO A 60 10.50 5.03 1.95
N ILE A 61 10.25 6.29 2.29
CA ILE A 61 10.28 6.74 3.67
C ILE A 61 8.90 6.47 4.28
N ILE A 62 8.82 5.44 5.14
CA ILE A 62 7.61 5.12 5.88
C ILE A 62 7.65 5.92 7.18
N ARG A 63 6.59 6.68 7.45
CA ARG A 63 6.45 7.46 8.69
C ARG A 63 5.42 6.81 9.60
N VAL A 64 5.83 6.59 10.85
CA VAL A 64 4.97 6.00 11.89
C VAL A 64 4.98 6.90 13.12
N PRO A 65 3.93 6.84 13.96
CA PRO A 65 3.97 7.50 15.26
C PRO A 65 5.20 7.06 16.08
N ALA A 66 5.84 7.99 16.75
CA ALA A 66 7.04 7.72 17.59
C ALA A 66 6.81 6.65 18.66
N ARG A 67 5.57 6.28 18.92
CA ARG A 67 5.14 5.25 19.87
C ARG A 67 4.88 3.88 19.22
N SER A 68 5.28 3.72 17.97
CA SER A 68 5.24 2.41 17.34
C SER A 68 5.98 1.37 18.20
N PRO A 69 5.47 0.14 18.33
CA PRO A 69 6.09 -0.93 19.14
C PRO A 69 7.55 -1.18 18.82
N ILE A 70 7.98 -0.95 17.57
CA ILE A 70 9.40 -1.08 17.16
C ILE A 70 10.30 -0.09 17.90
N LEU A 71 9.80 1.15 18.11
CA LEU A 71 10.61 2.24 18.67
C LEU A 71 10.55 2.28 20.18
N SER A 72 9.52 1.69 20.77
CA SER A 72 9.32 1.63 22.20
C SER A 72 8.48 0.41 22.58
N PRO A 73 9.08 -0.80 22.62
CA PRO A 73 8.36 -2.06 22.86
C PRO A 73 7.54 -2.12 24.15
N ASN A 74 7.77 -1.19 25.08
CA ASN A 74 7.08 -1.13 26.37
C ASN A 74 6.14 0.08 26.51
N SER A 75 5.95 0.87 25.46
CA SER A 75 5.02 2.01 25.54
C SER A 75 3.59 1.52 25.35
N LYS A 76 2.80 1.66 26.42
CA LYS A 76 1.35 1.45 26.32
C LYS A 76 0.73 2.50 25.39
N PRO A 77 -0.28 2.10 24.59
CA PRO A 77 -1.07 3.06 23.82
C PRO A 77 -1.56 4.19 24.74
N LEU A 78 -1.42 5.43 24.32
CA LEU A 78 -2.08 6.53 25.02
C LEU A 78 -3.56 6.45 24.69
N LEU A 79 -4.33 6.03 25.68
CA LEU A 79 -5.77 6.28 25.63
C LEU A 79 -5.99 7.79 25.56
N PRO A 80 -6.91 8.29 24.71
CA PRO A 80 -7.26 9.69 24.66
C PRO A 80 -7.69 10.12 26.07
N SER A 81 -7.01 11.10 26.64
CA SER A 81 -7.48 11.74 27.87
C SER A 81 -8.80 12.44 27.54
N GLU A 82 -9.84 12.12 28.26
CA GLU A 82 -11.12 12.82 28.14
C GLU A 82 -10.87 14.34 28.29
N GLY A 83 -11.11 15.10 27.23
CA GLY A 83 -11.14 16.56 27.24
C GLY A 83 -9.85 17.32 26.91
N GLY A 84 -8.76 16.66 26.47
CA GLY A 84 -7.51 17.34 26.11
C GLY A 84 -7.38 17.60 24.59
N ALA A 85 -6.71 18.68 24.21
CA ALA A 85 -6.30 18.91 22.83
C ALA A 85 -5.52 17.69 22.32
N LYS A 86 -5.92 17.16 21.15
CA LYS A 86 -5.30 15.98 20.52
C LYS A 86 -3.85 16.34 20.14
N ILE A 87 -2.89 15.94 20.95
CA ILE A 87 -1.48 16.08 20.62
C ILE A 87 -1.19 14.95 19.63
N LEU A 88 -0.98 15.31 18.35
CA LEU A 88 -0.56 14.34 17.34
C LEU A 88 0.83 13.82 17.74
N PRO A 89 1.04 12.50 17.71
CA PRO A 89 2.35 11.93 18.01
C PRO A 89 3.38 12.40 16.98
N GLU A 90 4.59 12.62 17.43
CA GLU A 90 5.72 12.87 16.54
C GLU A 90 5.87 11.69 15.57
N LEU A 91 6.10 11.99 14.28
CA LEU A 91 6.33 10.97 13.26
C LEU A 91 7.82 10.71 13.12
N VAL A 92 8.19 9.45 13.13
CA VAL A 92 9.54 8.97 12.92
C VAL A 92 9.63 8.08 11.69
N ASN A 93 10.81 8.01 11.10
CA ASN A 93 11.05 7.16 9.95
C ASN A 93 11.19 5.70 10.39
N LEU A 94 10.42 4.82 9.76
CA LEU A 94 10.52 3.38 9.89
C LEU A 94 11.25 2.82 8.66
N PRO A 95 12.41 2.16 8.84
CA PRO A 95 13.08 1.48 7.74
C PRO A 95 12.29 0.25 7.30
N LEU A 96 12.42 -0.14 6.02
CA LEU A 96 11.68 -1.27 5.46
C LEU A 96 11.96 -2.61 6.18
N ASP A 97 13.18 -2.83 6.63
CA ASP A 97 13.59 -4.01 7.41
C ASP A 97 13.00 -4.04 8.83
N GLY A 98 12.43 -2.91 9.27
CA GLY A 98 11.67 -2.80 10.52
C GLY A 98 10.19 -3.20 10.38
N LEU A 99 9.70 -3.55 9.18
CA LEU A 99 8.32 -3.98 8.99
C LEU A 99 8.11 -5.41 9.46
N SER A 100 7.17 -5.57 10.40
CA SER A 100 6.64 -6.86 10.85
C SER A 100 5.15 -6.90 10.57
N ILE A 101 4.74 -7.75 9.63
CA ILE A 101 3.37 -7.75 9.08
C ILE A 101 2.59 -8.93 9.62
N LEU A 102 1.42 -8.67 10.20
CA LEU A 102 0.45 -9.70 10.59
C LEU A 102 -0.70 -9.70 9.58
N THR A 103 -0.87 -10.80 8.86
CA THR A 103 -2.08 -11.00 8.04
C THR A 103 -3.25 -11.40 8.93
N VAL A 104 -4.34 -10.66 8.84
CA VAL A 104 -5.58 -10.91 9.55
C VAL A 104 -6.69 -11.29 8.58
N VAL A 105 -7.37 -12.39 8.89
CA VAL A 105 -8.54 -12.82 8.13
C VAL A 105 -9.76 -12.09 8.70
N SER A 106 -10.15 -11.00 8.05
CA SER A 106 -11.16 -10.05 8.53
C SER A 106 -12.45 -10.69 9.03
N LYS A 107 -12.95 -11.71 8.32
CA LYS A 107 -14.17 -12.42 8.69
C LYS A 107 -14.09 -13.21 10.00
N TRP A 108 -12.89 -13.43 10.54
CA TRP A 108 -12.69 -14.15 11.81
C TRP A 108 -12.42 -13.23 12.99
N MET A 109 -12.30 -11.94 12.74
CA MET A 109 -12.02 -10.97 13.81
C MET A 109 -13.25 -10.59 14.63
N GLY A 110 -14.44 -11.05 14.23
CA GLY A 110 -15.70 -10.57 14.78
C GLY A 110 -16.05 -9.17 14.30
N PRO A 111 -17.09 -8.56 14.88
CA PRO A 111 -17.52 -7.24 14.50
C PRO A 111 -16.50 -6.17 14.86
N ILE A 112 -16.56 -5.06 14.14
CA ILE A 112 -15.59 -3.97 14.19
C ILE A 112 -15.40 -3.37 15.59
N SER A 113 -16.43 -3.40 16.44
CA SER A 113 -16.36 -2.96 17.83
C SER A 113 -15.37 -3.77 18.67
N GLN A 114 -15.06 -4.99 18.27
CA GLN A 114 -14.17 -5.90 18.97
C GLN A 114 -12.71 -5.83 18.50
N TRP A 115 -12.42 -5.08 17.45
CA TRP A 115 -11.10 -5.13 16.80
C TRP A 115 -9.99 -4.51 17.64
N ARG A 116 -10.29 -3.59 18.54
CA ARG A 116 -9.29 -2.97 19.43
C ARG A 116 -8.45 -3.99 20.21
N LYS A 117 -9.07 -5.07 20.68
CA LYS A 117 -8.34 -6.16 21.40
C LYS A 117 -7.32 -6.86 20.51
N HIS A 118 -7.62 -7.00 19.21
CA HIS A 118 -6.70 -7.60 18.25
C HIS A 118 -5.55 -6.65 17.92
N PHE A 119 -5.81 -5.34 17.92
CA PHE A 119 -4.76 -4.32 17.73
C PHE A 119 -3.81 -4.29 18.91
N GLU A 120 -4.34 -4.32 20.13
CA GLU A 120 -3.55 -4.40 21.34
C GLU A 120 -2.63 -5.63 21.32
N GLU A 121 -3.18 -6.79 21.04
CA GLU A 121 -2.41 -8.04 20.96
C GLU A 121 -1.35 -8.02 19.85
N ALA A 122 -1.67 -7.51 18.68
CA ALA A 122 -0.71 -7.39 17.57
C ALA A 122 0.43 -6.41 17.92
N SER A 123 0.08 -5.26 18.51
CA SER A 123 1.05 -4.26 18.96
C SER A 123 1.95 -4.81 20.06
N ASP A 124 1.41 -5.47 21.07
CA ASP A 124 2.16 -6.07 22.17
C ASP A 124 3.15 -7.16 21.71
N ARG A 125 2.81 -7.84 20.61
CA ARG A 125 3.68 -8.84 19.97
C ARG A 125 4.74 -8.23 19.04
N GLY A 126 4.78 -6.91 18.88
CA GLY A 126 5.77 -6.19 18.09
C GLY A 126 5.48 -6.15 16.58
N TYR A 127 4.24 -6.46 16.15
CA TYR A 127 3.85 -6.18 14.77
C TYR A 127 3.73 -4.69 14.53
N THR A 128 4.03 -4.27 13.31
CA THR A 128 4.03 -2.86 12.91
C THR A 128 3.08 -2.55 11.78
N MET A 129 2.53 -3.61 11.18
CA MET A 129 1.56 -3.51 10.10
C MET A 129 0.55 -4.65 10.17
N LEU A 130 -0.71 -4.33 9.90
CA LEU A 130 -1.77 -5.30 9.66
C LEU A 130 -2.05 -5.39 8.17
N HIS A 131 -1.98 -6.59 7.64
CA HIS A 131 -2.44 -6.90 6.29
C HIS A 131 -3.86 -7.47 6.38
N TRP A 132 -4.82 -6.73 5.85
CA TRP A 132 -6.24 -7.07 5.87
C TRP A 132 -6.61 -7.88 4.64
N THR A 133 -7.19 -9.06 4.82
CA THR A 133 -7.95 -9.66 3.73
C THR A 133 -9.13 -8.74 3.38
N PRO A 134 -9.59 -8.72 2.11
CA PRO A 134 -10.65 -7.83 1.67
C PRO A 134 -11.84 -7.77 2.62
N LEU A 135 -12.35 -6.56 2.86
CA LEU A 135 -13.50 -6.28 3.73
C LEU A 135 -14.81 -6.21 2.95
N GLN A 136 -14.73 -6.32 1.63
CA GLN A 136 -15.88 -6.19 0.73
C GLN A 136 -16.86 -7.35 0.90
N GLU A 137 -18.10 -7.16 0.42
CA GLU A 137 -19.15 -8.17 0.42
C GLU A 137 -18.69 -9.42 -0.31
N ARG A 138 -18.75 -10.56 0.38
CA ARG A 138 -18.31 -11.86 -0.12
C ARG A 138 -19.44 -12.57 -0.84
N GLY A 139 -19.06 -13.38 -1.83
CA GLY A 139 -19.98 -14.28 -2.52
C GLY A 139 -20.24 -15.57 -1.76
N SER A 140 -20.99 -16.46 -2.39
CA SER A 140 -21.51 -17.73 -1.84
C SER A 140 -20.40 -18.66 -1.31
N SER A 141 -19.19 -18.60 -1.84
CA SER A 141 -18.04 -19.37 -1.35
C SER A 141 -17.54 -18.92 0.02
N ASN A 142 -17.94 -17.74 0.45
CA ASN A 142 -17.50 -17.11 1.70
C ASN A 142 -15.96 -16.95 1.81
N SER A 143 -15.22 -17.03 0.70
CA SER A 143 -13.79 -16.70 0.69
C SER A 143 -13.61 -15.20 0.80
N PRO A 144 -12.64 -14.69 1.57
CA PRO A 144 -12.37 -13.25 1.63
C PRO A 144 -11.94 -12.66 0.29
N TYR A 145 -11.43 -13.47 -0.63
CA TYR A 145 -11.03 -13.06 -1.96
C TYR A 145 -12.12 -13.26 -3.02
N SER A 146 -13.23 -13.91 -2.69
CA SER A 146 -14.39 -14.08 -3.58
C SER A 146 -15.36 -12.92 -3.38
N ILE A 147 -15.04 -11.77 -3.96
CA ILE A 147 -15.80 -10.53 -3.77
C ILE A 147 -17.02 -10.52 -4.68
N LYS A 148 -18.20 -10.37 -4.09
CA LYS A 148 -19.48 -10.24 -4.80
C LYS A 148 -19.74 -8.79 -5.23
N ASN A 149 -19.46 -7.86 -4.32
CA ASN A 149 -19.68 -6.44 -4.56
C ASN A 149 -18.49 -5.63 -4.03
N GLN A 150 -17.73 -5.06 -4.95
CA GLN A 150 -16.53 -4.26 -4.64
C GLN A 150 -16.85 -2.91 -3.96
N ARG A 151 -18.10 -2.46 -4.05
CA ARG A 151 -18.56 -1.16 -3.52
C ARG A 151 -19.27 -1.27 -2.17
N ALA A 152 -19.49 -2.49 -1.67
CA ALA A 152 -20.12 -2.73 -0.38
C ALA A 152 -19.17 -3.47 0.55
N TYR A 153 -19.24 -3.18 1.84
CA TYR A 153 -18.58 -3.95 2.87
C TYR A 153 -19.42 -5.15 3.28
N ASP A 154 -18.76 -6.22 3.72
CA ASP A 154 -19.44 -7.40 4.22
C ASP A 154 -20.18 -7.10 5.53
N ALA A 155 -21.45 -7.46 5.60
CA ALA A 155 -22.31 -7.15 6.74
C ALA A 155 -21.80 -7.75 8.06
N SER A 156 -21.06 -8.88 8.01
CA SER A 156 -20.52 -9.53 9.21
C SER A 156 -19.41 -8.73 9.91
N VAL A 157 -18.89 -7.70 9.25
CA VAL A 157 -17.90 -6.79 9.84
C VAL A 157 -18.52 -5.83 10.86
N PHE A 158 -19.84 -5.69 10.87
CA PHE A 158 -20.56 -4.70 11.69
C PHE A 158 -21.46 -5.39 12.73
N ASP A 159 -21.65 -4.72 13.89
CA ASP A 159 -22.48 -5.22 15.00
C ASP A 159 -23.97 -5.17 14.68
N ALA A 160 -24.39 -4.28 13.78
CA ALA A 160 -25.77 -4.07 13.36
C ALA A 160 -25.81 -3.59 11.92
N PRO A 161 -26.95 -3.73 11.24
CA PRO A 161 -27.14 -3.09 9.94
C PRO A 161 -26.86 -1.58 10.04
N ILE A 162 -25.98 -1.09 9.18
CA ILE A 162 -25.55 0.31 9.13
C ILE A 162 -25.89 0.84 7.75
N ASP A 163 -26.29 2.11 7.69
CA ASP A 163 -26.46 2.76 6.40
C ASP A 163 -25.11 2.90 5.67
N THR A 164 -25.18 2.94 4.35
CA THR A 164 -23.99 2.89 3.47
C THR A 164 -23.05 4.09 3.68
N GLU A 165 -23.56 5.25 4.11
CA GLU A 165 -22.73 6.44 4.35
C GLU A 165 -21.90 6.31 5.64
N SER A 166 -22.48 5.73 6.68
CA SER A 166 -21.82 5.52 7.96
C SER A 166 -20.78 4.40 7.96
N VAL A 167 -20.88 3.45 7.02
CA VAL A 167 -20.00 2.28 6.94
C VAL A 167 -18.55 2.67 6.64
N SER A 168 -18.33 3.48 5.61
CA SER A 168 -16.98 3.94 5.23
C SER A 168 -16.31 4.70 6.38
N SER A 169 -17.04 5.62 7.02
CA SER A 169 -16.53 6.40 8.15
C SER A 169 -16.10 5.52 9.33
N ARG A 170 -16.81 4.42 9.58
CA ARG A 170 -16.43 3.48 10.65
C ARG A 170 -15.19 2.68 10.32
N VAL A 171 -15.06 2.23 9.08
CA VAL A 171 -13.84 1.53 8.64
C VAL A 171 -12.63 2.47 8.71
N GLU A 172 -12.76 3.70 8.21
CA GLU A 172 -11.73 4.73 8.30
C GLU A 172 -11.31 4.99 9.76
N GLU A 173 -12.29 5.14 10.65
CA GLU A 173 -12.05 5.39 12.08
C GLU A 173 -11.25 4.23 12.71
N VAL A 174 -11.59 2.99 12.41
CA VAL A 174 -10.90 1.82 12.97
C VAL A 174 -9.49 1.69 12.42
N LEU A 175 -9.28 1.93 11.12
CA LEU A 175 -7.94 1.94 10.53
C LEU A 175 -7.08 3.06 11.13
N ARG A 176 -7.68 4.24 11.34
CA ARG A 176 -7.03 5.36 12.03
C ARG A 176 -6.64 5.00 13.47
N ILE A 177 -7.53 4.34 14.22
CA ILE A 177 -7.26 3.84 15.56
C ILE A 177 -6.08 2.85 15.56
N ALA A 178 -6.07 1.87 14.65
CA ALA A 178 -4.96 0.93 14.52
C ALA A 178 -3.62 1.66 14.35
N LYS A 179 -3.59 2.69 13.50
CA LYS A 179 -2.38 3.47 13.23
C LYS A 179 -2.01 4.43 14.37
N GLU A 180 -2.94 5.29 14.83
CA GLU A 180 -2.64 6.36 15.76
C GLU A 180 -2.49 5.88 17.22
N GLU A 181 -3.29 4.89 17.64
CA GLU A 181 -3.30 4.44 19.03
C GLU A 181 -2.38 3.23 19.26
N TYR A 182 -2.25 2.35 18.25
CA TYR A 182 -1.50 1.10 18.37
C TYR A 182 -0.22 1.05 17.53
N GLY A 183 0.03 2.07 16.69
CA GLY A 183 1.22 2.15 15.84
C GLY A 183 1.22 1.14 14.68
N LEU A 184 0.07 0.56 14.34
CA LEU A 184 -0.10 -0.45 13.32
C LEU A 184 -0.45 0.19 11.98
N LEU A 185 0.44 0.11 11.01
CA LEU A 185 0.15 0.48 9.62
C LEU A 185 -0.90 -0.46 9.03
N ASN A 186 -1.59 0.00 8.00
CA ASN A 186 -2.62 -0.79 7.34
C ASN A 186 -2.21 -1.10 5.88
N LEU A 187 -2.38 -2.35 5.48
CA LEU A 187 -2.19 -2.86 4.14
C LEU A 187 -3.41 -3.68 3.76
N THR A 188 -3.89 -3.59 2.53
CA THR A 188 -4.99 -4.42 2.06
C THR A 188 -4.76 -4.90 0.63
N ASP A 189 -5.35 -6.03 0.28
CA ASP A 189 -5.37 -6.53 -1.08
C ASP A 189 -6.45 -5.84 -1.90
N LEU A 190 -6.11 -5.54 -3.14
CA LEU A 190 -7.07 -5.09 -4.14
C LEU A 190 -7.27 -6.20 -5.18
N VAL A 191 -8.42 -6.86 -5.13
CA VAL A 191 -8.75 -7.97 -6.03
C VAL A 191 -9.36 -7.41 -7.32
N LEU A 192 -8.55 -7.36 -8.37
CA LEU A 192 -8.95 -6.79 -9.68
C LEU A 192 -9.13 -7.85 -10.78
N ASN A 193 -8.61 -9.06 -10.57
CA ASN A 193 -8.52 -10.08 -11.61
C ASN A 193 -9.68 -11.09 -11.62
N HIS A 194 -10.53 -11.10 -10.59
CA HIS A 194 -11.69 -11.98 -10.53
C HIS A 194 -12.75 -11.44 -9.56
N THR A 195 -13.95 -12.04 -9.62
CA THR A 195 -15.07 -11.80 -8.70
C THR A 195 -15.67 -13.11 -8.24
N ALA A 196 -16.61 -13.05 -7.30
CA ALA A 196 -17.41 -14.21 -6.91
C ALA A 196 -18.28 -14.70 -8.08
N SER A 197 -18.58 -16.00 -8.09
CA SER A 197 -19.45 -16.62 -9.12
C SER A 197 -20.88 -16.10 -9.09
N ASP A 198 -21.32 -15.50 -8.01
CA ASP A 198 -22.64 -14.85 -7.81
C ASP A 198 -22.56 -13.33 -7.77
N SER A 199 -21.56 -12.76 -8.46
CA SER A 199 -21.35 -11.31 -8.55
C SER A 199 -22.16 -10.67 -9.69
N TRP A 200 -22.17 -9.34 -9.71
CA TRP A 200 -22.77 -8.52 -10.76
C TRP A 200 -22.24 -8.85 -12.18
N LEU A 201 -21.06 -9.47 -12.27
CA LEU A 201 -20.46 -9.81 -13.57
C LEU A 201 -21.28 -10.86 -14.35
N ASN A 202 -22.11 -11.64 -13.66
CA ASN A 202 -23.03 -12.58 -14.32
C ASN A 202 -24.06 -11.87 -15.19
N ASP A 203 -24.45 -10.64 -14.81
CA ASP A 203 -25.40 -9.81 -15.55
C ASP A 203 -24.70 -8.99 -16.66
N HIS A 204 -23.35 -8.96 -16.64
CA HIS A 204 -22.49 -8.19 -17.53
C HIS A 204 -21.32 -9.02 -18.09
N PRO A 205 -21.60 -10.11 -18.82
CA PRO A 205 -20.55 -11.02 -19.31
C PRO A 205 -19.53 -10.33 -20.24
N GLU A 206 -19.93 -9.24 -20.89
CA GLU A 206 -19.05 -8.43 -21.74
C GLU A 206 -17.91 -7.77 -20.94
N ALA A 207 -18.08 -7.52 -19.65
CA ALA A 207 -17.05 -6.95 -18.78
C ALA A 207 -16.01 -7.99 -18.31
N GLY A 208 -16.31 -9.28 -18.47
CA GLY A 208 -15.44 -10.38 -18.04
C GLY A 208 -14.35 -10.78 -19.03
N ASN A 209 -14.29 -10.17 -20.21
CA ASN A 209 -13.37 -10.55 -21.27
C ASN A 209 -11.96 -9.94 -21.15
N SER A 210 -11.68 -9.13 -20.15
CA SER A 210 -10.36 -8.57 -19.91
C SER A 210 -9.67 -9.34 -18.78
N ILE A 211 -8.71 -10.17 -19.09
CA ILE A 211 -7.83 -10.79 -18.11
C ILE A 211 -6.83 -9.71 -17.67
N ILE A 212 -6.95 -9.23 -16.45
CA ILE A 212 -5.92 -8.41 -15.80
C ILE A 212 -5.04 -9.38 -15.01
N GLU A 213 -3.84 -9.64 -15.49
CA GLU A 213 -2.90 -10.59 -14.87
C GLU A 213 -2.13 -10.01 -13.67
N SER A 214 -2.48 -8.84 -13.17
CA SER A 214 -1.70 -8.16 -12.12
C SER A 214 -2.48 -8.02 -10.84
N MET A 215 -1.95 -8.60 -9.77
CA MET A 215 -2.33 -8.28 -8.40
C MET A 215 -1.58 -7.01 -7.97
N VAL A 216 -2.29 -5.95 -7.67
CA VAL A 216 -1.71 -4.69 -7.17
C VAL A 216 -1.94 -4.62 -5.67
N MET A 217 -0.87 -4.62 -4.89
CA MET A 217 -0.93 -4.26 -3.47
C MET A 217 -0.85 -2.74 -3.33
N ILE A 218 -1.79 -2.13 -2.64
CA ILE A 218 -1.81 -0.71 -2.36
C ILE A 218 -1.58 -0.50 -0.86
N LEU A 219 -0.54 0.26 -0.54
CA LEU A 219 -0.31 0.75 0.81
C LEU A 219 -1.26 1.93 1.06
N VAL A 220 -2.26 1.73 1.90
CA VAL A 220 -3.19 2.80 2.27
C VAL A 220 -2.57 3.60 3.42
N ASN A 221 -2.02 4.76 3.07
CA ASN A 221 -1.50 5.71 4.04
C ASN A 221 -2.60 6.75 4.33
N THR A 222 -3.50 6.43 5.25
CA THR A 222 -4.52 7.37 5.76
C THR A 222 -3.95 8.24 6.87
#